data_2cd7f242f1cab5dc8e7239e2b680714a
#
_entry.id   2cd7f242f1cab5dc8e7239e2b680714a
#
_cell.length_a   1.000
_cell.length_b   1.000
_cell.length_c   1.000
_cell.angle_alpha   90.00
_cell.angle_beta   90.00
_cell.angle_gamma   90.00
#
_symmetry.space_group_name_H-M   'P 1'
#
loop_
_entity.id
_entity.type
_entity.pdbx_description
1 polymer ?
#
loop_
_entity_poly.entity_id
_entity_poly.type
_entity_poly.pdbx_seq_one_letter_code
_entity_poly.pdbx_strand_id
1 'polypeptide(L)'
;MRVILRLGVRDISRRFIQSALFVIGVALGVAMVIAIDIANGSSSRAFELSTVSVTGQATHQIIGGPTGIPSSVYRAIRVDLGLRESAPVVSEYVRADELSQPLRILGVDPFAEPPFRTYLSEVEVDSGEASAFDAVTAFIAEPGSVLIARSLANRLGVQAGDKIIIRAG
;
A
#
# COMPACT_ATOMS: atom_id res chain seq x y z
N MET A 1 -55.49 -6.29 19.95
CA MET A 1 -54.05 -6.44 19.74
C MET A 1 -53.36 -7.37 20.75
N ARG A 2 -53.64 -7.30 22.04
CA ARG A 2 -53.05 -8.19 23.09
C ARG A 2 -53.40 -9.67 22.95
N VAL A 3 -54.57 -10.04 22.39
CA VAL A 3 -55.01 -11.44 22.23
C VAL A 3 -54.24 -12.14 21.11
N ILE A 4 -53.98 -11.46 20.00
CA ILE A 4 -53.21 -12.00 18.86
C ILE A 4 -51.79 -12.30 19.27
N LEU A 5 -51.14 -11.41 20.04
CA LEU A 5 -49.80 -11.59 20.58
C LEU A 5 -49.70 -12.80 21.53
N ARG A 6 -50.70 -13.01 22.40
CA ARG A 6 -50.74 -14.16 23.31
C ARG A 6 -50.95 -15.50 22.58
N LEU A 7 -51.75 -15.52 21.52
CA LEU A 7 -51.94 -16.72 20.70
C LEU A 7 -50.66 -17.05 19.93
N GLY A 8 -49.96 -16.04 19.37
CA GLY A 8 -48.69 -16.25 18.68
C GLY A 8 -47.59 -16.80 19.59
N VAL A 9 -47.40 -16.24 20.79
CA VAL A 9 -46.41 -16.73 21.77
C VAL A 9 -46.70 -18.16 22.23
N ARG A 10 -47.97 -18.50 22.39
CA ARG A 10 -48.37 -19.85 22.81
C ARG A 10 -48.17 -20.91 21.71
N ASP A 11 -48.31 -20.51 20.44
CA ASP A 11 -48.06 -21.41 19.31
C ASP A 11 -46.58 -21.63 19.07
N ILE A 12 -45.74 -20.58 19.24
CA ILE A 12 -44.28 -20.64 19.20
C ILE A 12 -43.75 -21.59 20.27
N SER A 13 -44.30 -21.55 21.50
CA SER A 13 -43.82 -22.44 22.56
C SER A 13 -44.24 -23.92 22.34
N ARG A 14 -45.28 -24.15 21.60
CA ARG A 14 -45.75 -25.51 21.27
C ARG A 14 -45.01 -26.17 20.12
N ARG A 15 -44.40 -25.34 19.24
CA ARG A 15 -43.59 -25.77 18.08
C ARG A 15 -42.16 -25.19 18.13
N PHE A 16 -41.58 -25.20 19.31
CA PHE A 16 -40.29 -24.59 19.57
C PHE A 16 -39.21 -24.98 18.55
N ILE A 17 -39.11 -26.25 18.17
CA ILE A 17 -38.11 -26.74 17.20
C ILE A 17 -38.34 -26.07 15.82
N GLN A 18 -39.58 -26.02 15.39
CA GLN A 18 -39.93 -25.42 14.07
C GLN A 18 -39.65 -23.92 14.03
N SER A 19 -40.02 -23.23 15.11
CA SER A 19 -39.73 -21.79 15.25
C SER A 19 -38.25 -21.49 15.37
N ALA A 20 -37.49 -22.32 16.10
CA ALA A 20 -36.06 -22.20 16.20
C ALA A 20 -35.36 -22.42 14.86
N LEU A 21 -35.73 -23.44 14.10
CA LEU A 21 -35.20 -23.69 12.77
C LEU A 21 -35.48 -22.53 11.79
N PHE A 22 -36.65 -21.94 11.87
CA PHE A 22 -37.01 -20.76 11.05
C PHE A 22 -36.12 -19.56 11.40
N VAL A 23 -35.96 -19.25 12.69
CA VAL A 23 -35.10 -18.16 13.15
C VAL A 23 -33.63 -18.39 12.75
N ILE A 24 -33.14 -19.62 12.92
CA ILE A 24 -31.79 -19.98 12.49
C ILE A 24 -31.64 -19.81 10.98
N GLY A 25 -32.62 -20.26 10.19
CA GLY A 25 -32.58 -20.09 8.73
C GLY A 25 -32.52 -18.62 8.29
N VAL A 26 -33.32 -17.77 8.90
CA VAL A 26 -33.30 -16.32 8.62
C VAL A 26 -31.98 -15.71 9.10
N ALA A 27 -31.53 -16.08 10.28
CA ALA A 27 -30.26 -15.57 10.82
C ALA A 27 -29.05 -15.97 9.94
N LEU A 28 -29.01 -17.21 9.46
CA LEU A 28 -27.97 -17.66 8.50
C LEU A 28 -28.03 -16.90 7.18
N GLY A 29 -29.23 -16.64 6.65
CA GLY A 29 -29.38 -15.86 5.44
C GLY A 29 -28.83 -14.43 5.59
N VAL A 30 -29.19 -13.75 6.68
CA VAL A 30 -28.67 -12.41 6.98
C VAL A 30 -27.17 -12.45 7.22
N ALA A 31 -26.68 -13.42 7.99
CA ALA A 31 -25.24 -13.57 8.24
C ALA A 31 -24.43 -13.77 6.96
N MET A 32 -24.95 -14.52 6.00
CA MET A 32 -24.31 -14.75 4.71
C MET A 32 -24.21 -13.44 3.89
N VAL A 33 -25.25 -12.65 3.85
CA VAL A 33 -25.25 -11.35 3.15
C VAL A 33 -24.22 -10.42 3.78
N ILE A 34 -24.20 -10.30 5.11
CA ILE A 34 -23.24 -9.47 5.83
C ILE A 34 -21.80 -9.95 5.61
N ALA A 35 -21.58 -11.28 5.63
CA ALA A 35 -20.25 -11.83 5.40
C ALA A 35 -19.72 -11.53 4.00
N ILE A 36 -20.57 -11.61 2.98
CA ILE A 36 -20.21 -11.25 1.60
C ILE A 36 -19.89 -9.76 1.49
N ASP A 37 -20.69 -8.90 2.13
CA ASP A 37 -20.48 -7.44 2.11
C ASP A 37 -19.15 -7.07 2.78
N ILE A 38 -18.84 -7.65 3.94
CA ILE A 38 -17.56 -7.46 4.64
C ILE A 38 -16.40 -7.97 3.79
N ALA A 39 -16.53 -9.14 3.17
CA ALA A 39 -15.48 -9.71 2.32
C ALA A 39 -15.18 -8.81 1.11
N ASN A 40 -16.21 -8.32 0.43
CA ASN A 40 -16.07 -7.40 -0.70
C ASN A 40 -15.46 -6.07 -0.27
N GLY A 41 -15.92 -5.50 0.84
CA GLY A 41 -15.38 -4.26 1.39
C GLY A 41 -13.90 -4.38 1.80
N SER A 42 -13.52 -5.50 2.40
CA SER A 42 -12.13 -5.79 2.76
C SER A 42 -11.23 -5.94 1.53
N SER A 43 -11.70 -6.63 0.50
CA SER A 43 -10.96 -6.81 -0.75
C SER A 43 -10.75 -5.47 -1.48
N SER A 44 -11.79 -4.64 -1.59
CA SER A 44 -11.70 -3.30 -2.20
C SER A 44 -10.71 -2.41 -1.45
N ARG A 45 -10.74 -2.43 -0.12
CA ARG A 45 -9.84 -1.63 0.72
C ARG A 45 -8.38 -2.10 0.63
N ALA A 46 -8.16 -3.41 0.60
CA ALA A 46 -6.83 -3.98 0.39
C ALA A 46 -6.26 -3.59 -0.98
N PHE A 47 -7.09 -3.59 -2.02
CA PHE A 47 -6.70 -3.19 -3.37
C PHE A 47 -6.38 -1.69 -3.44
N GLU A 48 -7.20 -0.84 -2.81
CA GLU A 48 -6.97 0.60 -2.74
C GLU A 48 -5.67 0.93 -2.01
N LEU A 49 -5.43 0.34 -0.84
CA LEU A 49 -4.19 0.52 -0.09
C LEU A 49 -2.96 0.04 -0.89
N SER A 50 -3.07 -1.08 -1.58
CA SER A 50 -2.00 -1.59 -2.45
C SER A 50 -1.71 -0.64 -3.62
N THR A 51 -2.74 -0.05 -4.21
CA THR A 51 -2.57 0.90 -5.33
C THR A 51 -1.94 2.20 -4.84
N VAL A 52 -2.39 2.75 -3.70
CA VAL A 52 -1.84 3.98 -3.12
C VAL A 52 -0.38 3.81 -2.71
N SER A 53 -0.01 2.66 -2.17
CA SER A 53 1.39 2.40 -1.78
C SER A 53 2.35 2.36 -2.98
N VAL A 54 1.88 1.94 -4.15
CA VAL A 54 2.69 1.87 -5.38
C VAL A 54 2.66 3.19 -6.17
N THR A 55 1.48 3.78 -6.32
CA THR A 55 1.27 4.97 -7.16
C THR A 55 1.49 6.28 -6.37
N GLY A 56 1.41 6.22 -5.04
CA GLY A 56 1.40 7.39 -4.18
C GLY A 56 0.06 8.16 -4.26
N GLN A 57 0.00 9.32 -3.62
CA GLN A 57 -1.17 10.20 -3.61
C GLN A 57 -1.21 11.16 -4.82
N ALA A 58 -0.41 10.89 -5.85
CA ALA A 58 -0.38 11.73 -7.04
C ALA A 58 -1.69 11.64 -7.82
N THR A 59 -2.34 12.77 -8.05
CA THR A 59 -3.57 12.88 -8.85
C THR A 59 -3.31 12.94 -10.35
N HIS A 60 -2.13 13.39 -10.74
CA HIS A 60 -1.71 13.55 -12.13
C HIS A 60 -0.28 13.05 -12.31
N GLN A 61 -0.01 12.49 -13.46
CA GLN A 61 1.32 12.03 -13.84
C GLN A 61 1.65 12.48 -15.26
N ILE A 62 2.84 13.05 -15.44
CA ILE A 62 3.40 13.35 -16.75
C ILE A 62 4.41 12.24 -17.07
N ILE A 63 4.19 11.53 -18.15
CA ILE A 63 5.05 10.42 -18.57
C ILE A 63 5.85 10.87 -19.79
N GLY A 64 7.17 10.74 -19.70
CA GLY A 64 8.07 10.95 -20.83
C GLY A 64 8.12 9.76 -21.76
N GLY A 65 8.61 9.99 -22.98
CA GLY A 65 8.96 8.92 -23.90
C GLY A 65 10.21 8.15 -23.45
N PRO A 66 10.80 7.32 -24.32
CA PRO A 66 12.00 6.52 -23.98
C PRO A 66 13.20 7.32 -23.48
N THR A 67 13.28 8.60 -23.84
CA THR A 67 14.33 9.52 -23.42
C THR A 67 14.03 10.24 -22.11
N GLY A 68 12.89 9.94 -21.47
CA GLY A 68 12.43 10.62 -20.27
C GLY A 68 11.87 12.02 -20.52
N ILE A 69 11.79 12.81 -19.46
CA ILE A 69 11.34 14.21 -19.46
C ILE A 69 12.54 15.09 -19.17
N PRO A 70 12.83 16.11 -20.00
CA PRO A 70 13.90 17.07 -19.70
C PRO A 70 13.67 17.79 -18.37
N SER A 71 14.73 17.98 -17.60
CA SER A 71 14.66 18.69 -16.30
C SER A 71 14.12 20.11 -16.40
N SER A 72 14.21 20.73 -17.58
CA SER A 72 13.60 22.03 -17.88
C SER A 72 12.07 22.04 -17.72
N VAL A 73 11.40 20.91 -18.04
CA VAL A 73 9.94 20.78 -17.85
C VAL A 73 9.59 20.77 -16.36
N TYR A 74 10.34 20.02 -15.56
CA TYR A 74 10.15 20.01 -14.10
C TYR A 74 10.34 21.42 -13.51
N ARG A 75 11.38 22.12 -13.95
CA ARG A 75 11.62 23.50 -13.52
C ARG A 75 10.46 24.42 -13.91
N ALA A 76 9.95 24.33 -15.14
CA ALA A 76 8.82 25.13 -15.60
C ALA A 76 7.56 24.86 -14.75
N ILE A 77 7.26 23.59 -14.44
CA ILE A 77 6.13 23.22 -13.59
C ILE A 77 6.26 23.84 -12.20
N ARG A 78 7.44 23.72 -11.59
CA ARG A 78 7.66 24.13 -10.20
C ARG A 78 7.83 25.62 -10.02
N VAL A 79 8.53 26.28 -10.95
CA VAL A 79 8.91 27.68 -10.86
C VAL A 79 7.95 28.57 -11.65
N ASP A 80 7.71 28.27 -12.93
CA ASP A 80 6.95 29.15 -13.82
C ASP A 80 5.44 28.99 -13.59
N LEU A 81 4.96 27.78 -13.37
CA LEU A 81 3.55 27.48 -13.05
C LEU A 81 3.24 27.50 -11.55
N GLY A 82 4.26 27.55 -10.68
CA GLY A 82 4.09 27.60 -9.23
C GLY A 82 3.53 26.33 -8.60
N LEU A 83 3.50 25.20 -9.31
CA LEU A 83 3.01 23.92 -8.82
C LEU A 83 4.08 23.25 -7.94
N ARG A 84 4.12 23.66 -6.68
CA ARG A 84 5.13 23.19 -5.71
C ARG A 84 4.99 21.71 -5.35
N GLU A 85 3.76 21.19 -5.34
CA GLU A 85 3.48 19.77 -5.12
C GLU A 85 3.71 19.00 -6.43
N SER A 86 4.96 18.84 -6.78
CA SER A 86 5.43 18.07 -7.93
C SER A 86 6.74 17.40 -7.58
N ALA A 87 6.86 16.10 -7.86
CA ALA A 87 8.05 15.30 -7.61
C ALA A 87 8.52 14.59 -8.88
N PRO A 88 9.81 14.68 -9.21
CA PRO A 88 10.37 13.93 -10.32
C PRO A 88 10.59 12.49 -9.88
N VAL A 89 10.23 11.53 -10.74
CA VAL A 89 10.46 10.11 -10.49
C VAL A 89 11.12 9.49 -11.71
N VAL A 90 12.20 8.77 -11.49
CA VAL A 90 12.86 7.92 -12.49
C VAL A 90 12.52 6.48 -12.17
N SER A 91 12.09 5.72 -13.16
CA SER A 91 11.73 4.31 -12.99
C SER A 91 12.44 3.47 -14.02
N GLU A 92 13.24 2.52 -13.56
CA GLU A 92 14.01 1.62 -14.42
C GLU A 92 13.91 0.17 -13.93
N TYR A 93 13.98 -0.77 -14.88
CA TYR A 93 14.06 -2.19 -14.57
C TYR A 93 15.52 -2.63 -14.58
N VAL A 94 15.94 -3.23 -13.48
CA VAL A 94 17.31 -3.74 -13.30
C VAL A 94 17.28 -5.21 -12.92
N ARG A 95 18.42 -5.88 -13.11
CA ARG A 95 18.62 -7.24 -12.65
C ARG A 95 19.62 -7.25 -11.50
N ALA A 96 19.27 -7.95 -10.43
CA ALA A 96 20.23 -8.34 -9.40
C ALA A 96 20.70 -9.77 -9.71
N ASP A 97 21.99 -10.01 -9.57
CA ASP A 97 22.59 -11.32 -9.93
C ASP A 97 22.00 -12.48 -9.09
N GLU A 98 21.52 -12.17 -7.88
CA GLU A 98 20.93 -13.14 -6.96
C GLU A 98 19.42 -13.41 -7.21
N LEU A 99 18.77 -12.67 -8.12
CA LEU A 99 17.34 -12.79 -8.36
C LEU A 99 17.03 -13.17 -9.81
N SER A 100 16.13 -14.16 -9.95
CA SER A 100 15.63 -14.57 -11.27
C SER A 100 14.66 -13.58 -11.90
N GLN A 101 14.14 -12.63 -11.11
CA GLN A 101 13.14 -11.66 -11.54
C GLN A 101 13.74 -10.26 -11.60
N PRO A 102 13.39 -9.46 -12.62
CA PRO A 102 13.83 -8.08 -12.68
C PRO A 102 13.24 -7.28 -11.50
N LEU A 103 14.03 -6.36 -10.97
CA LEU A 103 13.63 -5.40 -9.96
C LEU A 103 13.29 -4.07 -10.63
N ARG A 104 12.28 -3.40 -10.13
CA ARG A 104 11.97 -2.04 -10.50
C ARG A 104 12.61 -1.08 -9.50
N ILE A 105 13.57 -0.29 -9.96
CA ILE A 105 14.16 0.79 -9.17
C ILE A 105 13.38 2.08 -9.41
N LEU A 106 13.11 2.78 -8.33
CA LEU A 106 12.53 4.12 -8.33
C LEU A 106 13.57 5.10 -7.80
N GLY A 107 14.02 6.00 -8.67
CA GLY A 107 14.80 7.16 -8.26
C GLY A 107 13.84 8.30 -7.91
N VAL A 108 13.95 8.84 -6.72
CA VAL A 108 13.07 9.86 -6.18
C VAL A 108 13.87 11.00 -5.59
N ASP A 109 13.27 12.19 -5.57
CA ASP A 109 13.81 13.33 -4.84
C ASP A 109 13.25 13.31 -3.40
N PRO A 110 14.06 12.99 -2.37
CA PRO A 110 13.60 12.84 -1.00
C PRO A 110 12.99 14.13 -0.41
N PHE A 111 13.26 15.29 -1.01
CA PHE A 111 12.71 16.57 -0.57
C PHE A 111 11.40 16.94 -1.26
N ALA A 112 11.13 16.40 -2.45
CA ALA A 112 9.91 16.65 -3.20
C ALA A 112 8.86 15.54 -3.03
N GLU A 113 9.25 14.36 -2.57
CA GLU A 113 8.42 13.16 -2.46
C GLU A 113 7.46 13.12 -1.27
N PRO A 114 7.73 13.70 -0.08
CA PRO A 114 6.89 13.54 1.11
C PRO A 114 5.40 13.83 0.93
N PRO A 115 4.95 14.80 0.09
CA PRO A 115 3.53 15.01 -0.17
C PRO A 115 2.83 13.83 -0.88
N PHE A 116 3.60 12.97 -1.54
CA PHE A 116 3.07 11.90 -2.38
C PHE A 116 3.21 10.52 -1.74
N ARG A 117 4.28 10.27 -0.99
CA ARG A 117 4.58 8.97 -0.39
C ARG A 117 5.21 9.10 0.98
N THR A 118 4.84 8.20 1.87
CA THR A 118 5.24 8.21 3.29
C THR A 118 6.33 7.21 3.63
N TYR A 119 6.90 6.49 2.65
CA TYR A 119 7.86 5.42 2.92
C TYR A 119 9.13 5.88 3.66
N LEU A 120 9.51 7.16 3.55
CA LEU A 120 10.63 7.71 4.33
C LEU A 120 10.30 7.85 5.82
N SER A 121 9.03 8.00 6.17
CA SER A 121 8.58 8.04 7.58
C SER A 121 8.34 6.64 8.16
N GLU A 122 8.28 5.61 7.32
CA GLU A 122 8.08 4.21 7.71
C GLU A 122 9.38 3.39 7.68
N VAL A 123 10.55 4.06 7.58
CA VAL A 123 11.85 3.36 7.64
C VAL A 123 12.02 2.77 9.04
N GLU A 124 11.73 1.49 9.16
CA GLU A 124 12.05 0.72 10.35
C GLU A 124 13.51 0.29 10.30
N VAL A 125 14.30 0.72 11.28
CA VAL A 125 15.64 0.21 11.51
C VAL A 125 15.64 -0.58 12.80
N ASP A 126 16.24 -1.74 12.78
CA ASP A 126 16.21 -2.75 13.87
C ASP A 126 16.82 -2.27 15.22
N SER A 127 17.29 -1.00 15.31
CA SER A 127 18.12 -0.54 16.43
C SER A 127 17.65 0.77 17.12
N GLY A 128 16.39 1.16 17.01
CA GLY A 128 15.84 2.32 17.74
C GLY A 128 15.87 3.65 16.96
N GLU A 129 15.30 4.72 17.57
CA GLU A 129 15.08 6.02 16.90
C GLU A 129 16.36 6.70 16.38
N ALA A 130 17.49 6.60 17.09
CA ALA A 130 18.77 7.16 16.64
C ALA A 130 19.26 6.51 15.35
N SER A 131 19.06 5.22 15.22
CA SER A 131 19.47 4.45 14.04
C SER A 131 18.57 4.70 12.80
N ALA A 132 17.30 5.04 12.99
CA ALA A 132 16.42 5.41 11.89
C ALA A 132 16.84 6.75 11.27
N PHE A 133 17.22 7.71 12.09
CA PHE A 133 17.73 9.01 11.62
C PHE A 133 19.05 8.85 10.86
N ASP A 134 19.98 8.03 11.37
CA ASP A 134 21.25 7.74 10.70
C ASP A 134 21.04 7.04 9.36
N ALA A 135 20.09 6.09 9.27
CA ALA A 135 19.76 5.40 8.02
C ALA A 135 19.18 6.34 6.97
N VAL A 136 18.27 7.23 7.35
CA VAL A 136 17.69 8.23 6.44
C VAL A 136 18.78 9.23 6.01
N THR A 137 19.66 9.64 6.92
CA THR A 137 20.77 10.54 6.61
C THR A 137 21.75 9.89 5.63
N ALA A 138 22.12 8.64 5.86
CA ALA A 138 22.97 7.87 4.94
C ALA A 138 22.32 7.72 3.56
N PHE A 139 21.02 7.40 3.51
CA PHE A 139 20.26 7.31 2.26
C PHE A 139 20.30 8.61 1.44
N ILE A 140 20.23 9.77 2.10
CA ILE A 140 20.25 11.07 1.42
C ILE A 140 21.70 11.49 1.06
N ALA A 141 22.67 11.23 1.94
CA ALA A 141 24.03 11.74 1.83
C ALA A 141 24.99 10.82 1.05
N GLU A 142 24.75 9.51 1.06
CA GLU A 142 25.66 8.55 0.44
C GLU A 142 25.22 8.21 -0.98
N PRO A 143 26.07 8.49 -2.00
CA PRO A 143 25.76 8.11 -3.37
C PRO A 143 25.61 6.60 -3.54
N GLY A 144 24.54 6.18 -4.21
CA GLY A 144 24.27 4.77 -4.47
C GLY A 144 23.50 4.06 -3.35
N SER A 145 23.07 4.78 -2.32
CA SER A 145 22.21 4.22 -1.27
C SER A 145 20.82 3.90 -1.81
N VAL A 146 20.27 2.77 -1.39
CA VAL A 146 18.95 2.31 -1.79
C VAL A 146 18.14 1.85 -0.57
N LEU A 147 16.85 2.10 -0.61
CA LEU A 147 15.90 1.52 0.33
C LEU A 147 15.22 0.32 -0.33
N ILE A 148 15.19 -0.80 0.37
CA ILE A 148 14.56 -2.01 -0.12
C ILE A 148 13.51 -2.51 0.87
N ALA A 149 12.47 -3.16 0.36
CA ALA A 149 11.49 -3.79 1.23
C ALA A 149 12.11 -4.92 2.07
N ARG A 150 11.71 -5.04 3.34
CA ARG A 150 12.20 -6.09 4.26
C ARG A 150 12.03 -7.50 3.67
N SER A 151 10.92 -7.77 2.97
CA SER A 151 10.68 -9.04 2.28
C SER A 151 11.71 -9.33 1.19
N LEU A 152 12.21 -8.30 0.52
CA LEU A 152 13.26 -8.41 -0.49
C LEU A 152 14.65 -8.62 0.18
N ALA A 153 14.96 -7.86 1.23
CA ALA A 153 16.17 -8.02 2.01
C ALA A 153 16.31 -9.45 2.54
N ASN A 154 15.22 -10.00 3.12
CA ASN A 154 15.21 -11.38 3.61
C ASN A 154 15.42 -12.42 2.50
N ARG A 155 14.92 -12.17 1.28
CA ARG A 155 15.14 -13.09 0.14
C ARG A 155 16.56 -13.03 -0.39
N LEU A 156 17.19 -11.87 -0.36
CA LEU A 156 18.58 -11.65 -0.76
C LEU A 156 19.56 -12.02 0.34
N GLY A 157 19.10 -12.20 1.59
CA GLY A 157 19.97 -12.46 2.74
C GLY A 157 20.86 -11.29 3.11
N VAL A 158 20.44 -10.05 2.79
CA VAL A 158 21.19 -8.82 3.03
C VAL A 158 20.64 -8.04 4.22
N GLN A 159 21.52 -7.31 4.88
CA GLN A 159 21.21 -6.42 5.99
C GLN A 159 21.50 -4.96 5.62
N ALA A 160 21.08 -4.04 6.48
CA ALA A 160 21.40 -2.63 6.31
C ALA A 160 22.92 -2.40 6.32
N GLY A 161 23.44 -1.69 5.31
CA GLY A 161 24.86 -1.47 5.10
C GLY A 161 25.53 -2.45 4.13
N ASP A 162 24.87 -3.54 3.74
CA ASP A 162 25.39 -4.44 2.72
C ASP A 162 25.29 -3.84 1.32
N LYS A 163 26.11 -4.33 0.41
CA LYS A 163 26.14 -3.88 -0.99
C LYS A 163 25.45 -4.89 -1.90
N ILE A 164 24.57 -4.40 -2.74
CA ILE A 164 23.87 -5.18 -3.76
C ILE A 164 24.39 -4.76 -5.13
N ILE A 165 24.77 -5.74 -5.95
CA ILE A 165 25.19 -5.49 -7.34
C ILE A 165 23.96 -5.56 -8.23
N ILE A 166 23.69 -4.45 -8.91
CA ILE A 166 22.60 -4.32 -9.87
C ILE A 166 23.13 -4.00 -11.26
N ARG A 167 22.50 -4.55 -12.28
CA ARG A 167 22.83 -4.29 -13.68
C ARG A 167 21.62 -3.66 -14.37
N ALA A 168 21.85 -2.50 -14.96
CA ALA A 168 20.88 -1.93 -15.90
C ALA A 168 20.88 -2.79 -17.16
N GLY A 169 19.70 -3.07 -17.71
CA GLY A 169 19.52 -3.89 -18.90
C GLY A 169 19.73 -3.10 -20.18
#